data_426a48039db95f3e5734197a4f12636f
#
_entry.id   426a48039db95f3e5734197a4f12636f
#
_cell.length_a   1.000
_cell.length_b   1.000
_cell.length_c   1.000
_cell.angle_alpha   90.00
_cell.angle_beta   90.00
_cell.angle_gamma   90.00
#
_symmetry.space_group_name_H-M   'P 1'
#
loop_
_entity.id
_entity.type
_entity.pdbx_description
1 polymer ?
#
loop_
_entity_poly.entity_id
_entity_poly.type
_entity_poly.pdbx_seq_one_letter_code
_entity_poly.pdbx_strand_id
1 'polypeptide(L)'
;PDAPAPKPAPASAPLPRFKQLQYAFSAHLRDPARHAAPADLEDRRVGVYRELVYNNVEGLLAGNFPVIRGLLPDPRWHALVRAFLSDYRAHTPLFHEIGREFHRFLELRSEPGSDDPPFLAELAHYEWVELAVAFDEQRIEDIAHDPGGDVVHGQPVVSPLSWPLGYRFP
;
A
#
# COMPACT_ATOMS: atom_id res chain seq x y z
N PRO A 1 -21.48 -45.08 18.86
CA PRO A 1 -22.37 -44.18 18.17
C PRO A 1 -21.57 -43.25 17.30
N ASP A 2 -21.57 -43.57 15.95
CA ASP A 2 -20.89 -42.81 14.92
C ASP A 2 -21.53 -41.45 14.75
N ALA A 3 -20.75 -40.38 14.85
CA ALA A 3 -21.18 -39.04 14.48
C ALA A 3 -21.26 -38.94 12.96
N PRO A 4 -22.35 -38.39 12.39
CA PRO A 4 -22.49 -38.27 10.95
C PRO A 4 -21.42 -37.32 10.38
N ALA A 5 -20.80 -37.70 9.26
CA ALA A 5 -19.82 -36.91 8.54
C ALA A 5 -20.38 -35.53 8.16
N PRO A 6 -19.57 -34.45 8.24
CA PRO A 6 -20.03 -33.11 7.89
C PRO A 6 -20.46 -33.06 6.43
N LYS A 7 -21.65 -32.48 6.21
CA LYS A 7 -22.24 -32.28 4.89
C LYS A 7 -21.31 -31.38 4.06
N PRO A 8 -20.96 -31.74 2.79
CA PRO A 8 -20.13 -30.86 1.95
C PRO A 8 -20.82 -29.50 1.78
N ALA A 9 -20.03 -28.42 1.94
CA ALA A 9 -20.51 -27.07 1.71
C ALA A 9 -21.07 -26.95 0.29
N PRO A 10 -22.19 -26.22 0.09
CA PRO A 10 -22.78 -26.07 -1.24
C PRO A 10 -21.77 -25.37 -2.15
N ALA A 11 -21.56 -25.94 -3.34
CA ALA A 11 -20.75 -25.33 -4.39
C ALA A 11 -21.29 -23.91 -4.64
N SER A 12 -20.44 -22.88 -4.50
CA SER A 12 -20.84 -21.49 -4.70
C SER A 12 -21.37 -21.32 -6.13
N ALA A 13 -22.57 -20.73 -6.24
CA ALA A 13 -23.18 -20.45 -7.54
C ALA A 13 -22.20 -19.62 -8.42
N PRO A 14 -22.18 -19.86 -9.76
CA PRO A 14 -21.30 -19.11 -10.64
C PRO A 14 -21.60 -17.60 -10.55
N LEU A 15 -20.54 -16.79 -10.53
CA LEU A 15 -20.67 -15.34 -10.44
C LEU A 15 -21.51 -14.79 -11.63
N PRO A 16 -22.37 -13.78 -11.40
CA PRO A 16 -23.06 -13.08 -12.48
C PRO A 16 -22.09 -12.55 -13.53
N ARG A 17 -22.50 -12.53 -14.83
CA ARG A 17 -21.64 -12.14 -15.96
C ARG A 17 -20.94 -10.78 -15.74
N PHE A 18 -21.65 -9.79 -15.19
CA PHE A 18 -21.06 -8.46 -14.95
C PHE A 18 -19.91 -8.51 -13.94
N LYS A 19 -20.01 -9.34 -12.89
CA LYS A 19 -18.93 -9.53 -11.93
C LYS A 19 -17.73 -10.23 -12.54
N GLN A 20 -17.98 -11.24 -13.39
CA GLN A 20 -16.91 -11.92 -14.11
C GLN A 20 -16.15 -10.92 -15.00
N LEU A 21 -16.86 -10.06 -15.72
CA LEU A 21 -16.28 -9.02 -16.56
C LEU A 21 -15.47 -8.00 -15.73
N GLN A 22 -16.01 -7.55 -14.60
CA GLN A 22 -15.31 -6.62 -13.68
C GLN A 22 -14.01 -7.22 -13.15
N TYR A 23 -14.02 -8.49 -12.73
CA TYR A 23 -12.82 -9.16 -12.24
C TYR A 23 -11.78 -9.37 -13.35
N ALA A 24 -12.20 -9.79 -14.53
CA ALA A 24 -11.31 -9.96 -15.68
C ALA A 24 -10.69 -8.63 -16.11
N PHE A 25 -11.48 -7.56 -16.17
CA PHE A 25 -11.01 -6.22 -16.48
C PHE A 25 -10.02 -5.70 -15.42
N SER A 26 -10.36 -5.79 -14.15
CA SER A 26 -9.47 -5.39 -13.06
C SER A 26 -8.17 -6.19 -13.04
N ALA A 27 -8.22 -7.49 -13.29
CA ALA A 27 -7.03 -8.33 -13.38
C ALA A 27 -6.12 -7.89 -14.55
N HIS A 28 -6.71 -7.60 -15.71
CA HIS A 28 -5.97 -7.09 -16.87
C HIS A 28 -5.32 -5.73 -16.59
N LEU A 29 -6.03 -4.79 -15.95
CA LEU A 29 -5.48 -3.47 -15.62
C LEU A 29 -4.27 -3.57 -14.68
N ARG A 30 -4.32 -4.51 -13.75
CA ARG A 30 -3.24 -4.74 -12.77
C ARG A 30 -2.05 -5.48 -13.39
N ASP A 31 -2.31 -6.47 -14.21
CA ASP A 31 -1.27 -7.30 -14.84
C ASP A 31 -1.68 -7.70 -16.26
N PRO A 32 -1.45 -6.83 -17.25
CA PRO A 32 -1.81 -7.10 -18.63
C PRO A 32 -0.96 -8.20 -19.28
N ALA A 33 0.19 -8.54 -18.68
CA ALA A 33 1.04 -9.61 -19.20
C ALA A 33 0.50 -11.00 -18.86
N ARG A 34 -0.10 -11.17 -17.66
CA ARG A 34 -0.66 -12.46 -17.21
C ARG A 34 -2.16 -12.60 -17.51
N HIS A 35 -2.88 -11.49 -17.70
CA HIS A 35 -4.32 -11.49 -17.88
C HIS A 35 -4.70 -10.80 -19.19
N ALA A 36 -5.33 -11.53 -20.11
CA ALA A 36 -5.84 -10.96 -21.36
C ALA A 36 -6.97 -9.95 -21.09
N ALA A 37 -7.10 -8.95 -21.97
CA ALA A 37 -8.24 -8.04 -21.92
C ALA A 37 -9.55 -8.81 -22.20
N PRO A 38 -10.68 -8.43 -21.56
CA PRO A 38 -11.97 -9.00 -21.89
C PRO A 38 -12.33 -8.78 -23.38
N ALA A 39 -12.69 -9.85 -24.08
CA ALA A 39 -12.94 -9.81 -25.52
C ALA A 39 -14.11 -8.90 -25.94
N ASP A 40 -15.03 -8.61 -25.02
CA ASP A 40 -16.20 -7.75 -25.25
C ASP A 40 -15.85 -6.25 -25.20
N LEU A 41 -14.60 -5.87 -24.89
CA LEU A 41 -14.17 -4.48 -24.76
C LEU A 41 -13.24 -4.08 -25.90
N GLU A 42 -13.37 -2.84 -26.36
CA GLU A 42 -12.53 -2.26 -27.40
C GLU A 42 -11.09 -2.05 -26.86
N ASP A 43 -10.07 -2.65 -27.49
CA ASP A 43 -8.67 -2.60 -27.09
C ASP A 43 -8.15 -1.17 -26.84
N ARG A 44 -8.55 -0.22 -27.69
CA ARG A 44 -8.16 1.17 -27.53
C ARG A 44 -8.63 1.76 -26.19
N ARG A 45 -9.88 1.49 -25.80
CA ARG A 45 -10.42 1.96 -24.52
C ARG A 45 -9.75 1.28 -23.33
N VAL A 46 -9.56 -0.03 -23.43
CA VAL A 46 -8.85 -0.80 -22.42
C VAL A 46 -7.43 -0.26 -22.23
N GLY A 47 -6.73 0.08 -23.33
CA GLY A 47 -5.41 0.71 -23.30
C GLY A 47 -5.38 2.00 -22.51
N VAL A 48 -6.35 2.91 -22.75
CA VAL A 48 -6.48 4.17 -22.00
C VAL A 48 -6.65 3.93 -20.50
N TYR A 49 -7.53 3.01 -20.11
CA TYR A 49 -7.72 2.68 -18.68
C TYR A 49 -6.49 2.06 -18.05
N ARG A 50 -5.77 1.20 -18.76
CA ARG A 50 -4.53 0.59 -18.28
C ARG A 50 -3.46 1.63 -17.99
N GLU A 51 -3.27 2.58 -18.90
CA GLU A 51 -2.33 3.68 -18.70
C GLU A 51 -2.77 4.60 -17.57
N LEU A 52 -4.06 4.95 -17.52
CA LEU A 52 -4.61 5.81 -16.48
C LEU A 52 -4.42 5.21 -15.08
N VAL A 53 -4.77 3.95 -14.89
CA VAL A 53 -4.62 3.27 -13.59
C VAL A 53 -3.16 3.20 -13.18
N TYR A 54 -2.28 2.82 -14.10
CA TYR A 54 -0.85 2.75 -13.82
C TYR A 54 -0.28 4.12 -13.47
N ASN A 55 -0.52 5.13 -14.29
CA ASN A 55 0.02 6.48 -14.09
C ASN A 55 -0.49 7.13 -12.80
N ASN A 56 -1.76 6.89 -12.44
CA ASN A 56 -2.30 7.39 -11.18
C ASN A 56 -1.62 6.74 -9.97
N VAL A 57 -1.45 5.42 -9.97
CA VAL A 57 -0.78 4.72 -8.87
C VAL A 57 0.70 5.10 -8.80
N GLU A 58 1.39 5.11 -9.94
CA GLU A 58 2.80 5.52 -10.02
C GLU A 58 3.01 6.94 -9.49
N GLY A 59 2.19 7.90 -9.96
CA GLY A 59 2.28 9.30 -9.52
C GLY A 59 2.00 9.49 -8.03
N LEU A 60 1.02 8.76 -7.47
CA LEU A 60 0.76 8.77 -6.01
C LEU A 60 1.93 8.21 -5.23
N LEU A 61 2.51 7.09 -5.68
CA LEU A 61 3.66 6.49 -5.02
C LEU A 61 4.91 7.36 -5.14
N ALA A 62 5.16 7.96 -6.31
CA ALA A 62 6.26 8.89 -6.49
C ALA A 62 6.14 10.14 -5.60
N GLY A 63 4.90 10.62 -5.37
CA GLY A 63 4.62 11.72 -4.44
C GLY A 63 4.78 11.34 -2.97
N ASN A 64 4.44 10.11 -2.60
CA ASN A 64 4.57 9.61 -1.22
C ASN A 64 6.00 9.17 -0.87
N PHE A 65 6.80 8.77 -1.87
CA PHE A 65 8.13 8.22 -1.69
C PHE A 65 9.17 8.92 -2.60
N PRO A 66 9.34 10.24 -2.47
CA PRO A 66 10.22 11.02 -3.35
C PRO A 66 11.70 10.62 -3.23
N VAL A 67 12.16 10.22 -2.05
CA VAL A 67 13.55 9.79 -1.85
C VAL A 67 13.79 8.44 -2.51
N ILE A 68 12.92 7.45 -2.26
CA ILE A 68 12.99 6.14 -2.94
C ILE A 68 12.93 6.33 -4.46
N ARG A 69 12.00 7.16 -4.95
CA ARG A 69 11.87 7.47 -6.38
C ARG A 69 13.15 8.06 -6.96
N GLY A 70 13.83 8.94 -6.22
CA GLY A 70 15.08 9.55 -6.62
C GLY A 70 16.30 8.61 -6.56
N LEU A 71 16.30 7.65 -5.65
CA LEU A 71 17.38 6.69 -5.48
C LEU A 71 17.33 5.54 -6.48
N LEU A 72 16.15 5.11 -6.88
CA LEU A 72 15.98 4.00 -7.80
C LEU A 72 16.05 4.48 -9.25
N PRO A 73 16.83 3.79 -10.13
CA PRO A 73 16.77 4.02 -11.57
C PRO A 73 15.34 3.79 -12.10
N ASP A 74 14.93 4.56 -13.11
CA ASP A 74 13.57 4.47 -13.69
C ASP A 74 13.10 3.04 -13.98
N PRO A 75 13.90 2.16 -14.64
CA PRO A 75 13.43 0.80 -14.90
C PRO A 75 13.13 0.01 -13.63
N ARG A 76 13.92 0.21 -12.55
CA ARG A 76 13.72 -0.48 -11.29
C ARG A 76 12.50 0.06 -10.52
N TRP A 77 12.32 1.38 -10.49
CA TRP A 77 11.14 2.01 -9.93
C TRP A 77 9.86 1.51 -10.60
N HIS A 78 9.81 1.56 -11.93
CA HIS A 78 8.64 1.10 -12.67
C HIS A 78 8.38 -0.40 -12.52
N ALA A 79 9.42 -1.23 -12.44
CA ALA A 79 9.28 -2.65 -12.13
C ALA A 79 8.68 -2.87 -10.74
N LEU A 80 9.09 -2.08 -9.73
CA LEU A 80 8.59 -2.15 -8.37
C LEU A 80 7.10 -1.76 -8.30
N VAL A 81 6.71 -0.66 -8.97
CA VAL A 81 5.30 -0.22 -9.06
C VAL A 81 4.45 -1.27 -9.79
N ARG A 82 4.98 -1.88 -10.85
CA ARG A 82 4.28 -2.98 -11.55
C ARG A 82 4.09 -4.19 -10.65
N ALA A 83 5.12 -4.59 -9.90
CA ALA A 83 5.02 -5.69 -8.95
C ALA A 83 3.99 -5.40 -7.84
N PHE A 84 3.94 -4.18 -7.32
CA PHE A 84 2.92 -3.77 -6.37
C PHE A 84 1.51 -3.92 -6.95
N LEU A 85 1.27 -3.45 -8.16
CA LEU A 85 -0.02 -3.57 -8.82
C LEU A 85 -0.41 -5.03 -9.10
N SER A 86 0.53 -5.87 -9.58
CA SER A 86 0.26 -7.24 -10.00
C SER A 86 0.14 -8.22 -8.83
N ASP A 87 1.08 -8.15 -7.89
CA ASP A 87 1.30 -9.22 -6.92
C ASP A 87 0.73 -8.89 -5.53
N TYR A 88 0.57 -7.59 -5.21
CA TYR A 88 0.04 -7.18 -3.92
C TYR A 88 -1.45 -6.83 -3.99
N ARG A 89 -2.21 -7.32 -3.03
CA ARG A 89 -3.62 -6.99 -2.88
C ARG A 89 -3.79 -6.02 -1.72
N ALA A 90 -4.07 -4.75 -2.03
CA ALA A 90 -4.35 -3.72 -1.03
C ALA A 90 -5.53 -4.13 -0.13
N HIS A 91 -5.41 -3.86 1.17
CA HIS A 91 -6.41 -4.20 2.17
C HIS A 91 -7.43 -3.08 2.38
N THR A 92 -7.10 -1.87 1.92
CA THR A 92 -7.97 -0.71 1.99
C THR A 92 -8.35 -0.20 0.59
N PRO A 93 -9.60 0.26 0.39
CA PRO A 93 -10.01 0.93 -0.86
C PRO A 93 -9.64 2.42 -0.88
N LEU A 94 -9.03 2.95 0.19
CA LEU A 94 -8.77 4.38 0.36
C LEU A 94 -7.45 4.80 -0.30
N PHE A 95 -7.52 5.68 -1.27
CA PHE A 95 -6.35 6.11 -2.05
C PHE A 95 -5.28 6.82 -1.21
N HIS A 96 -5.66 7.56 -0.18
CA HIS A 96 -4.68 8.22 0.70
C HIS A 96 -3.88 7.22 1.55
N GLU A 97 -4.36 5.99 1.70
CA GLU A 97 -3.66 4.93 2.42
C GLU A 97 -2.71 4.11 1.52
N ILE A 98 -2.59 4.44 0.24
CA ILE A 98 -1.76 3.70 -0.71
C ILE A 98 -0.28 3.66 -0.27
N GLY A 99 0.20 4.70 0.39
CA GLY A 99 1.55 4.75 0.95
C GLY A 99 1.77 3.66 2.00
N ARG A 100 0.83 3.49 2.93
CA ARG A 100 0.87 2.43 3.93
C ARG A 100 0.85 1.03 3.29
N GLU A 101 0.03 0.85 2.27
CA GLU A 101 -0.06 -0.43 1.55
C GLU A 101 1.23 -0.73 0.79
N PHE A 102 1.85 0.28 0.19
CA PHE A 102 3.13 0.11 -0.51
C PHE A 102 4.27 -0.20 0.45
N HIS A 103 4.35 0.49 1.59
CA HIS A 103 5.31 0.13 2.65
C HIS A 103 5.14 -1.34 3.07
N ARG A 104 3.91 -1.78 3.34
CA ARG A 104 3.62 -3.17 3.71
C ARG A 104 4.02 -4.17 2.62
N PHE A 105 3.81 -3.82 1.36
CA PHE A 105 4.29 -4.63 0.24
C PHE A 105 5.82 -4.76 0.25
N LEU A 106 6.56 -3.68 0.54
CA LEU A 106 8.02 -3.70 0.63
C LEU A 106 8.53 -4.54 1.82
N GLU A 107 7.84 -4.48 2.96
CA GLU A 107 8.15 -5.35 4.10
C GLU A 107 8.05 -6.83 3.73
N LEU A 108 6.97 -7.23 3.02
CA LEU A 108 6.78 -8.62 2.57
C LEU A 108 7.83 -9.08 1.56
N ARG A 109 8.47 -8.15 0.85
CA ARG A 109 9.56 -8.42 -0.10
C ARG A 109 10.94 -8.41 0.55
N SER A 110 11.07 -7.91 1.76
CA SER A 110 12.33 -7.72 2.48
C SER A 110 12.87 -9.03 3.08
N GLU A 111 12.86 -10.12 2.28
CA GLU A 111 13.36 -11.43 2.68
C GLU A 111 14.83 -11.60 2.34
N PRO A 112 15.56 -12.50 3.06
CA PRO A 112 16.93 -12.84 2.70
C PRO A 112 17.01 -13.39 1.26
N GLY A 113 17.84 -12.76 0.42
CA GLY A 113 17.97 -13.11 -1.01
C GLY A 113 17.10 -12.29 -1.94
N SER A 114 16.37 -11.31 -1.44
CA SER A 114 15.67 -10.33 -2.28
C SER A 114 16.68 -9.49 -3.07
N ASP A 115 16.34 -9.16 -4.33
CA ASP A 115 17.10 -8.21 -5.15
C ASP A 115 16.90 -6.75 -4.73
N ASP A 116 15.94 -6.49 -3.83
CA ASP A 116 15.67 -5.14 -3.34
C ASP A 116 16.75 -4.68 -2.36
N PRO A 117 17.12 -3.38 -2.35
CA PRO A 117 18.05 -2.85 -1.36
C PRO A 117 17.57 -3.14 0.06
N PRO A 118 18.43 -3.62 0.98
CA PRO A 118 18.02 -4.04 2.31
C PRO A 118 17.42 -2.92 3.16
N PHE A 119 17.73 -1.66 2.84
CA PHE A 119 17.18 -0.47 3.52
C PHE A 119 15.82 -0.03 2.99
N LEU A 120 15.36 -0.58 1.86
CA LEU A 120 14.21 -0.03 1.11
C LEU A 120 12.92 0.00 1.94
N ALA A 121 12.65 -1.06 2.68
CA ALA A 121 11.45 -1.12 3.53
C ALA A 121 11.51 -0.11 4.70
N GLU A 122 12.68 0.07 5.32
CA GLU A 122 12.85 1.02 6.41
C GLU A 122 12.77 2.48 5.90
N LEU A 123 13.34 2.75 4.73
CA LEU A 123 13.21 4.07 4.09
C LEU A 123 11.75 4.36 3.72
N ALA A 124 11.03 3.37 3.18
CA ALA A 124 9.61 3.54 2.89
C ALA A 124 8.79 3.79 4.16
N HIS A 125 9.12 3.12 5.27
CA HIS A 125 8.48 3.41 6.56
C HIS A 125 8.73 4.85 7.00
N TYR A 126 9.98 5.32 6.88
CA TYR A 126 10.33 6.69 7.24
C TYR A 126 9.53 7.73 6.44
N GLU A 127 9.54 7.62 5.10
CA GLU A 127 8.80 8.55 4.22
C GLU A 127 7.28 8.49 4.47
N TRP A 128 6.74 7.28 4.72
CA TRP A 128 5.32 7.14 5.06
C TRP A 128 4.98 7.78 6.41
N VAL A 129 5.84 7.62 7.43
CA VAL A 129 5.62 8.23 8.76
C VAL A 129 5.62 9.75 8.68
N GLU A 130 6.50 10.37 7.88
CA GLU A 130 6.48 11.82 7.67
C GLU A 130 5.12 12.29 7.17
N LEU A 131 4.54 11.58 6.19
CA LEU A 131 3.20 11.87 5.71
C LEU A 131 2.12 11.59 6.76
N ALA A 132 2.20 10.47 7.45
CA ALA A 132 1.22 10.07 8.46
C ALA A 132 1.14 11.11 9.59
N VAL A 133 2.28 11.58 10.08
CA VAL A 133 2.33 12.62 11.11
C VAL A 133 1.85 13.98 10.57
N ALA A 134 2.17 14.31 9.32
CA ALA A 134 1.74 15.58 8.71
C ALA A 134 0.22 15.67 8.50
N PHE A 135 -0.45 14.52 8.32
CA PHE A 135 -1.90 14.43 8.14
C PHE A 135 -2.65 14.01 9.42
N ASP A 136 -1.94 13.79 10.52
CA ASP A 136 -2.58 13.45 11.79
C ASP A 136 -3.31 14.68 12.34
N GLU A 137 -4.58 14.53 12.68
CA GLU A 137 -5.43 15.61 13.20
C GLU A 137 -5.28 15.80 14.73
N GLN A 138 -4.54 14.94 15.42
CA GLN A 138 -4.31 15.04 16.84
C GLN A 138 -3.49 16.29 17.18
N ARG A 139 -3.84 16.93 18.29
CA ARG A 139 -3.19 18.16 18.76
C ARG A 139 -2.75 18.01 20.22
N ILE A 140 -1.65 18.67 20.59
CA ILE A 140 -1.20 18.67 21.99
C ILE A 140 -2.24 19.28 22.92
N GLU A 141 -3.03 20.22 22.43
CA GLU A 141 -4.11 20.90 23.18
C GLU A 141 -5.23 19.94 23.59
N ASP A 142 -5.39 18.82 22.86
CA ASP A 142 -6.41 17.79 23.17
C ASP A 142 -6.01 16.90 24.36
N ILE A 143 -4.73 17.01 24.81
CA ILE A 143 -4.22 16.28 25.97
C ILE A 143 -4.21 17.22 27.17
N ALA A 144 -4.79 16.75 28.30
CA ALA A 144 -4.77 17.51 29.54
C ALA A 144 -3.33 17.74 30.03
N HIS A 145 -2.85 18.96 29.95
CA HIS A 145 -1.52 19.37 30.40
C HIS A 145 -1.55 20.81 30.95
N ASP A 146 -0.56 21.17 31.75
CA ASP A 146 -0.33 22.56 32.20
C ASP A 146 0.78 23.19 31.32
N PRO A 147 0.43 24.11 30.38
CA PRO A 147 1.41 24.77 29.54
C PRO A 147 2.40 25.67 30.28
N GLY A 148 2.11 26.07 31.53
CA GLY A 148 2.98 26.81 32.42
C GLY A 148 3.76 25.93 33.40
N GLY A 149 3.63 24.61 33.32
CA GLY A 149 4.25 23.66 34.23
C GLY A 149 5.78 23.62 34.15
N ASP A 150 6.43 23.23 35.26
CA ASP A 150 7.88 23.04 35.30
C ASP A 150 8.29 21.75 34.64
N VAL A 151 8.92 21.84 33.45
CA VAL A 151 9.36 20.70 32.65
C VAL A 151 10.51 19.93 33.31
N VAL A 152 11.29 20.60 34.20
CA VAL A 152 12.47 19.99 34.85
C VAL A 152 12.07 19.18 36.10
N HIS A 153 11.11 19.66 36.88
CA HIS A 153 10.72 19.05 38.16
C HIS A 153 9.30 18.41 38.10
N GLY A 154 8.56 18.69 37.05
CA GLY A 154 7.23 18.12 36.80
C GLY A 154 7.28 16.81 36.02
N GLN A 155 6.10 16.30 35.67
CA GLN A 155 5.96 15.17 34.77
C GLN A 155 5.69 15.68 33.35
N PRO A 156 6.65 15.52 32.41
CA PRO A 156 6.45 15.99 31.04
C PRO A 156 5.37 15.18 30.32
N VAL A 157 4.54 15.85 29.55
CA VAL A 157 3.56 15.23 28.65
C VAL A 157 4.13 15.26 27.23
N VAL A 158 4.20 14.09 26.62
CA VAL A 158 4.72 13.94 25.25
C VAL A 158 3.60 14.23 24.26
N SER A 159 3.92 14.95 23.17
CA SER A 159 2.98 15.19 22.08
C SER A 159 2.49 13.86 21.48
N PRO A 160 1.21 13.72 21.14
CA PRO A 160 0.69 12.54 20.45
C PRO A 160 1.31 12.34 19.07
N LEU A 161 1.89 13.42 18.48
CA LEU A 161 2.62 13.39 17.22
C LEU A 161 4.10 12.98 17.37
N SER A 162 4.55 12.66 18.57
CA SER A 162 5.91 12.17 18.82
C SER A 162 5.96 10.66 18.64
N TRP A 163 6.43 10.21 17.50
CA TRP A 163 6.58 8.78 17.19
C TRP A 163 8.07 8.40 17.32
N PRO A 164 8.48 7.71 18.39
CA PRO A 164 9.86 7.23 18.51
C PRO A 164 10.10 6.08 17.55
N LEU A 165 11.02 6.26 16.62
CA LEU A 165 11.34 5.29 15.59
C LEU A 165 12.79 4.84 15.70
N GLY A 166 13.08 3.59 15.37
CA GLY A 166 14.42 3.03 15.32
C GLY A 166 14.62 2.25 14.02
N TYR A 167 15.71 2.58 13.30
CA TYR A 167 16.06 1.93 12.03
C TYR A 167 17.45 1.29 12.16
N ARG A 168 17.69 0.22 11.36
CA ARG A 168 18.98 -0.46 11.30
C ARG A 168 19.95 0.25 10.35
N PHE A 169 19.39 0.94 9.34
CA PHE A 169 20.17 1.65 8.33
C PHE A 169 20.16 3.14 8.63
N PRO A 170 21.35 3.77 8.74
CA PRO A 170 21.49 5.19 8.98
C PRO A 170 21.14 6.04 7.75
#